data_d030f2a1d3ac89bf7790f28df0b27667
#
_entry.id   d030f2a1d3ac89bf7790f28df0b27667
#
_cell.length_a   1.000
_cell.length_b   1.000
_cell.length_c   1.000
_cell.angle_alpha   90.00
_cell.angle_beta   90.00
_cell.angle_gamma   90.00
#
_symmetry.space_group_name_H-M   'P 1'
#
loop_
_entity.id
_entity.type
_entity.pdbx_description
1 polymer ?
#
loop_
_entity_poly.entity_id
_entity_poly.type
_entity_poly.pdbx_seq_one_letter_code
_entity_poly.pdbx_strand_id
1 'polypeptide(L)'
;HTDNRRQRQMCIRDSNKPTEEHLETMKITAEKLFEPLREYVGAPIRINSFYRSEALNKLLKGGARRSQHMQGEAMDLDALSGRSNAEMFMIIKDQLEFDQLIWEGGNNKEPEWVHVSYTEKRKNRKQVLKMKRKGSRISYWEFDGCETCG
;
A
#
# COMPACT_ATOMS: atom_id res chain seq x y z
N HIS A 1 -27.94 18.32 3.95
CA HIS A 1 -26.60 18.18 4.57
C HIS A 1 -25.84 16.96 4.10
N THR A 2 -26.50 15.84 3.75
CA THR A 2 -25.87 14.64 3.20
C THR A 2 -25.40 14.81 1.76
N ASP A 3 -26.08 15.58 0.94
CA ASP A 3 -25.69 15.83 -0.46
C ASP A 3 -24.39 16.62 -0.58
N ASN A 4 -24.17 17.59 0.30
CA ASN A 4 -22.94 18.41 0.30
C ASN A 4 -21.70 17.61 0.66
N ARG A 5 -21.80 16.60 1.54
CA ARG A 5 -20.70 15.70 1.87
C ARG A 5 -20.35 14.75 0.71
N ARG A 6 -21.39 14.16 0.08
CA ARG A 6 -21.21 13.28 -1.08
C ARG A 6 -20.61 14.03 -2.27
N GLN A 7 -21.10 15.25 -2.55
CA GLN A 7 -20.56 16.08 -3.61
C GLN A 7 -19.10 16.50 -3.35
N ARG A 8 -18.75 16.86 -2.12
CA ARG A 8 -17.35 17.16 -1.75
C ARG A 8 -16.45 15.95 -1.89
N GLN A 9 -16.92 14.77 -1.46
CA GLN A 9 -16.16 13.53 -1.61
C GLN A 9 -15.99 13.13 -3.07
N MET A 10 -17.03 13.32 -3.90
CA MET A 10 -16.95 13.06 -5.35
C MET A 10 -16.01 14.04 -6.04
N CYS A 11 -16.10 15.34 -5.75
CA CYS A 11 -15.18 16.36 -6.30
C CYS A 11 -13.73 16.11 -5.94
N ILE A 12 -13.45 15.67 -4.71
CA ILE A 12 -12.09 15.36 -4.25
C ILE A 12 -11.56 14.08 -4.89
N ARG A 13 -12.42 13.07 -5.08
CA ARG A 13 -12.06 11.84 -5.83
C ARG A 13 -11.80 12.15 -7.29
N ASP A 14 -12.63 13.01 -7.90
CA ASP A 14 -12.46 13.44 -9.30
C ASP A 14 -11.18 14.27 -9.47
N SER A 15 -10.68 14.93 -8.41
CA SER A 15 -9.43 15.68 -8.42
C SER A 15 -8.22 14.82 -8.01
N ASN A 16 -8.39 13.51 -7.78
CA ASN A 16 -7.30 12.58 -7.46
C ASN A 16 -6.50 12.21 -8.73
N LYS A 17 -5.96 13.23 -9.38
CA LYS A 17 -5.17 13.07 -10.60
C LYS A 17 -3.69 13.32 -10.30
N PRO A 18 -2.81 12.38 -10.63
CA PRO A 18 -1.37 12.61 -10.48
C PRO A 18 -0.88 13.68 -11.47
N THR A 19 0.13 14.45 -11.04
CA THR A 19 0.89 15.33 -11.93
C THR A 19 1.78 14.47 -12.85
N GLU A 20 2.41 15.09 -13.86
CA GLU A 20 3.38 14.39 -14.71
C GLU A 20 4.53 13.82 -13.90
N GLU A 21 5.03 14.56 -12.91
CA GLU A 21 6.07 14.10 -11.99
C GLU A 21 5.62 12.87 -11.18
N HIS A 22 4.38 12.88 -10.68
CA HIS A 22 3.79 11.74 -9.97
C HIS A 22 3.62 10.53 -10.90
N LEU A 23 3.23 10.75 -12.16
CA LEU A 23 3.11 9.67 -13.16
C LEU A 23 4.46 9.01 -13.44
N GLU A 24 5.53 9.78 -13.55
CA GLU A 24 6.88 9.25 -13.72
C GLU A 24 7.30 8.41 -12.50
N THR A 25 7.02 8.90 -11.30
CA THR A 25 7.29 8.16 -10.06
C THR A 25 6.47 6.87 -9.99
N MET A 26 5.18 6.92 -10.32
CA MET A 26 4.32 5.74 -10.39
C MET A 26 4.85 4.69 -11.38
N LYS A 27 5.35 5.15 -12.51
CA LYS A 27 5.93 4.29 -13.53
C LYS A 27 7.16 3.55 -12.99
N ILE A 28 8.04 4.25 -12.30
CA ILE A 28 9.21 3.66 -11.64
C ILE A 28 8.77 2.62 -10.60
N THR A 29 7.80 2.96 -9.76
CA THR A 29 7.26 2.05 -8.74
C THR A 29 6.67 0.79 -9.39
N ALA A 30 5.93 0.95 -10.48
CA ALA A 30 5.37 -0.17 -11.23
C ALA A 30 6.46 -1.06 -11.83
N GLU A 31 7.48 -0.49 -12.47
CA GLU A 31 8.56 -1.23 -13.11
C GLU A 31 9.49 -1.91 -12.10
N LYS A 32 9.82 -1.24 -11.00
CA LYS A 32 10.80 -1.73 -10.02
C LYS A 32 10.20 -2.62 -8.95
N LEU A 33 8.91 -2.47 -8.66
CA LEU A 33 8.25 -3.16 -7.56
C LEU A 33 7.13 -4.09 -8.06
N PHE A 34 6.15 -3.55 -8.76
CA PHE A 34 4.93 -4.28 -9.12
C PHE A 34 5.17 -5.36 -10.19
N GLU A 35 5.88 -5.07 -11.25
CA GLU A 35 6.14 -6.04 -12.31
C GLU A 35 6.96 -7.24 -11.81
N PRO A 36 8.08 -7.06 -11.06
CA PRO A 36 8.76 -8.20 -10.46
C PRO A 36 7.87 -9.00 -9.51
N LEU A 37 7.02 -8.32 -8.73
CA LEU A 37 6.08 -8.99 -7.83
C LEU A 37 5.10 -9.88 -8.59
N ARG A 38 4.55 -9.39 -9.69
CA ARG A 38 3.63 -10.17 -10.54
C ARG A 38 4.28 -11.47 -11.03
N GLU A 39 5.54 -11.42 -11.41
CA GLU A 39 6.29 -12.60 -11.86
C GLU A 39 6.43 -13.63 -10.74
N TYR A 40 6.81 -13.20 -9.54
CA TYR A 40 6.96 -14.09 -8.39
C TYR A 40 5.62 -14.68 -7.92
N VAL A 41 4.58 -13.88 -7.89
CA VAL A 41 3.25 -14.30 -7.43
C VAL A 41 2.63 -15.30 -8.42
N GLY A 42 2.77 -15.03 -9.72
CA GLY A 42 2.24 -15.88 -10.78
C GLY A 42 0.71 -15.98 -10.81
N ALA A 43 0.03 -15.01 -10.20
CA ALA A 43 -1.42 -14.95 -10.10
C ALA A 43 -1.86 -13.49 -10.12
N PRO A 44 -3.14 -13.17 -10.42
CA PRO A 44 -3.62 -11.81 -10.42
C PRO A 44 -3.45 -11.11 -9.07
N ILE A 45 -3.07 -9.83 -9.13
CA ILE A 45 -2.94 -8.95 -7.97
C ILE A 45 -3.83 -7.73 -8.22
N ARG A 46 -4.65 -7.39 -7.25
CA ARG A 46 -5.47 -6.18 -7.31
C ARG A 46 -4.74 -5.02 -6.61
N ILE A 47 -4.67 -3.89 -7.29
CA ILE A 47 -4.18 -2.65 -6.71
C ILE A 47 -5.38 -1.89 -6.15
N ASN A 48 -5.52 -1.84 -4.83
CA ASN A 48 -6.62 -1.15 -4.15
C ASN A 48 -6.38 0.36 -4.10
N SER A 49 -5.13 0.77 -3.97
CA SER A 49 -4.72 2.17 -3.93
C SER A 49 -3.29 2.29 -4.46
N PHE A 50 -3.06 3.31 -5.28
CA PHE A 50 -1.73 3.66 -5.77
C PHE A 50 -1.48 5.14 -5.45
N TYR A 51 -1.66 6.04 -6.40
CA TYR A 51 -1.57 7.47 -6.14
C TYR A 51 -2.75 7.96 -5.30
N ARG A 52 -2.44 8.84 -4.36
CA ARG A 52 -3.43 9.47 -3.50
C ARG A 52 -3.07 10.94 -3.37
N SER A 53 -3.97 11.85 -3.84
CA SER A 53 -3.76 13.28 -3.68
C SER A 53 -3.73 13.68 -2.20
N GLU A 54 -3.13 14.82 -1.90
CA GLU A 54 -3.12 15.37 -0.54
C GLU A 54 -4.55 15.53 0.01
N ALA A 55 -5.46 16.05 -0.82
CA ALA A 55 -6.86 16.24 -0.45
C ALA A 55 -7.55 14.91 -0.10
N LEU A 56 -7.37 13.88 -0.92
CA LEU A 56 -7.93 12.56 -0.66
C LEU A 56 -7.30 11.92 0.58
N ASN A 57 -5.99 12.06 0.76
CA ASN A 57 -5.28 11.53 1.92
C ASN A 57 -5.80 12.11 3.24
N LYS A 58 -6.14 13.41 3.26
CA LYS A 58 -6.72 14.07 4.44
C LYS A 58 -8.11 13.56 4.79
N LEU A 59 -8.87 13.07 3.81
CA LEU A 59 -10.20 12.50 4.03
C LEU A 59 -10.17 11.09 4.60
N LEU A 60 -9.10 10.36 4.40
CA LEU A 60 -8.99 8.98 4.83
C LEU A 60 -8.55 8.90 6.29
N LYS A 61 -9.33 8.17 7.10
CA LYS A 61 -8.95 7.89 8.48
C LYS A 61 -7.67 7.06 8.50
N GLY A 62 -6.67 7.56 9.21
CA GLY A 62 -5.38 6.89 9.32
C GLY A 62 -4.42 7.13 8.16
N GLY A 63 -4.76 8.02 7.24
CA GLY A 63 -3.83 8.47 6.22
C GLY A 63 -2.67 9.22 6.89
N ALA A 64 -1.43 8.73 6.69
CA ALA A 64 -0.25 9.39 7.23
C ALA A 64 -0.08 10.77 6.63
N ARG A 65 0.32 11.75 7.43
CA ARG A 65 0.54 13.13 6.97
C ARG A 65 1.54 13.22 5.81
N ARG A 66 2.53 12.32 5.78
CA ARG A 66 3.56 12.22 4.72
C ARG A 66 3.52 10.84 4.08
N SER A 67 2.36 10.48 3.54
CA SER A 67 2.19 9.17 2.90
C SER A 67 2.94 9.09 1.57
N GLN A 68 3.64 7.99 1.34
CA GLN A 68 4.28 7.72 0.05
C GLN A 68 3.25 7.51 -1.08
N HIS A 69 1.97 7.25 -0.77
CA HIS A 69 0.89 7.28 -1.76
C HIS A 69 0.75 8.64 -2.44
N MET A 70 1.02 9.73 -1.72
CA MET A 70 0.97 11.10 -2.27
C MET A 70 2.10 11.37 -3.27
N GLN A 71 3.14 10.55 -3.29
CA GLN A 71 4.26 10.67 -4.22
C GLN A 71 4.17 9.67 -5.38
N GLY A 72 3.22 8.73 -5.34
CA GLY A 72 3.18 7.62 -6.30
C GLY A 72 4.20 6.53 -6.00
N GLU A 73 4.69 6.46 -4.76
CA GLU A 73 5.71 5.51 -4.34
C GLU A 73 5.16 4.30 -3.58
N ALA A 74 3.87 4.29 -3.25
CA ALA A 74 3.25 3.23 -2.45
C ALA A 74 2.02 2.65 -3.11
N MET A 75 1.79 1.37 -2.86
CA MET A 75 0.62 0.62 -3.32
C MET A 75 0.02 -0.19 -2.19
N ASP A 76 -1.31 -0.26 -2.14
CA ASP A 76 -2.05 -1.20 -1.31
C ASP A 76 -2.57 -2.32 -2.22
N LEU A 77 -2.23 -3.56 -1.89
CA LEU A 77 -2.39 -4.71 -2.76
C LEU A 77 -3.19 -5.82 -2.10
N ASP A 78 -4.01 -6.51 -2.90
CA ASP A 78 -4.64 -7.77 -2.53
C ASP A 78 -4.26 -8.86 -3.52
N ALA A 79 -3.80 -10.00 -3.01
CA ALA A 79 -3.63 -11.20 -3.82
C ALA A 79 -5.01 -11.77 -4.16
N LEU A 80 -5.18 -12.18 -5.40
CA LEU A 80 -6.40 -12.81 -5.87
C LEU A 80 -6.16 -14.33 -5.98
N SER A 81 -7.08 -15.04 -6.59
CA SER A 81 -7.11 -16.51 -6.69
C SER A 81 -5.72 -17.17 -6.85
N GLY A 82 -5.43 -18.18 -6.05
CA GLY A 82 -4.21 -18.97 -6.12
C GLY A 82 -3.09 -18.53 -5.18
N ARG A 83 -3.19 -17.35 -4.58
CA ARG A 83 -2.23 -16.86 -3.58
C ARG A 83 -2.96 -16.13 -2.46
N SER A 84 -2.41 -16.19 -1.25
CA SER A 84 -2.90 -15.40 -0.12
C SER A 84 -2.12 -14.09 0.00
N ASN A 85 -2.69 -13.13 0.74
CA ASN A 85 -1.99 -11.90 1.08
C ASN A 85 -0.73 -12.17 1.93
N ALA A 86 -0.79 -13.17 2.82
CA ALA A 86 0.36 -13.59 3.62
C ALA A 86 1.49 -14.13 2.74
N GLU A 87 1.18 -14.96 1.75
CA GLU A 87 2.18 -15.47 0.79
C GLU A 87 2.78 -14.32 -0.02
N MET A 88 1.95 -13.40 -0.53
CA MET A 88 2.42 -12.23 -1.27
C MET A 88 3.33 -11.35 -0.42
N PHE A 89 2.96 -11.12 0.84
CA PHE A 89 3.77 -10.37 1.79
C PHE A 89 5.16 -10.99 1.97
N MET A 90 5.23 -12.30 2.15
CA MET A 90 6.51 -13.00 2.33
C MET A 90 7.36 -12.99 1.05
N ILE A 91 6.74 -13.07 -0.11
CA ILE A 91 7.44 -12.94 -1.40
C ILE A 91 8.10 -11.56 -1.49
N ILE A 92 7.37 -10.49 -1.17
CA ILE A 92 7.94 -9.13 -1.19
C ILE A 92 9.11 -9.04 -0.22
N LYS A 93 8.90 -9.49 1.01
CA LYS A 93 9.89 -9.43 2.08
C LYS A 93 11.20 -10.13 1.69
N ASP A 94 11.10 -11.32 1.09
CA ASP A 94 12.27 -12.17 0.83
C ASP A 94 12.91 -11.96 -0.54
N GLN A 95 12.17 -11.49 -1.54
CA GLN A 95 12.61 -11.48 -2.94
C GLN A 95 12.76 -10.09 -3.55
N LEU A 96 12.14 -9.07 -2.99
CA LEU A 96 12.07 -7.75 -3.65
C LEU A 96 12.85 -6.66 -2.89
N GLU A 97 13.20 -5.63 -3.64
CA GLU A 97 13.69 -4.36 -3.10
C GLU A 97 12.48 -3.48 -2.78
N PHE A 98 12.39 -2.95 -1.57
CA PHE A 98 11.28 -2.08 -1.15
C PHE A 98 11.74 -1.13 -0.04
N ASP A 99 11.01 -0.03 0.12
CA ASP A 99 11.28 0.91 1.21
C ASP A 99 10.55 0.50 2.49
N GLN A 100 9.23 0.31 2.41
CA GLN A 100 8.40 -0.08 3.55
C GLN A 100 7.40 -1.14 3.11
N LEU A 101 7.24 -2.17 3.92
CA LEU A 101 6.28 -3.26 3.72
C LEU A 101 5.46 -3.39 4.99
N ILE A 102 4.13 -3.32 4.88
CA ILE A 102 3.24 -3.35 6.03
C ILE A 102 2.19 -4.45 5.87
N TRP A 103 2.11 -5.30 6.87
CA TRP A 103 1.02 -6.24 7.08
C TRP A 103 -0.15 -5.45 7.68
N GLU A 104 -1.12 -5.07 6.86
CA GLU A 104 -2.18 -4.15 7.23
C GLU A 104 -3.39 -4.91 7.79
N GLY A 105 -3.66 -4.74 9.09
CA GLY A 105 -4.84 -5.32 9.73
C GLY A 105 -4.88 -6.84 9.73
N GLY A 106 -6.10 -7.39 9.71
CA GLY A 106 -6.31 -8.83 9.73
C GLY A 106 -5.91 -9.48 11.05
N ASN A 107 -5.27 -10.63 10.96
CA ASN A 107 -4.78 -11.39 12.11
C ASN A 107 -3.37 -11.94 11.82
N ASN A 108 -2.86 -12.82 12.67
CA ASN A 108 -1.50 -13.39 12.49
C ASN A 108 -1.40 -14.40 11.34
N LYS A 109 -2.49 -14.75 10.69
CA LYS A 109 -2.52 -15.68 9.55
C LYS A 109 -2.60 -14.97 8.22
N GLU A 110 -3.35 -13.84 8.16
CA GLU A 110 -3.66 -13.14 6.92
C GLU A 110 -3.88 -11.66 7.17
N PRO A 111 -3.17 -10.76 6.48
CA PRO A 111 -3.50 -9.33 6.51
C PRO A 111 -4.76 -9.06 5.66
N GLU A 112 -5.43 -7.96 5.93
CA GLU A 112 -6.53 -7.49 5.09
C GLU A 112 -6.03 -7.05 3.71
N TRP A 113 -4.90 -6.36 3.67
CA TRP A 113 -4.16 -6.03 2.46
C TRP A 113 -2.68 -5.85 2.79
N VAL A 114 -1.88 -5.70 1.77
CA VAL A 114 -0.44 -5.47 1.90
C VAL A 114 -0.09 -4.08 1.37
N HIS A 115 0.53 -3.27 2.21
CA HIS A 115 1.10 -1.99 1.81
C HIS A 115 2.58 -2.17 1.48
N VAL A 116 3.00 -1.67 0.34
CA VAL A 116 4.41 -1.70 -0.06
C VAL A 116 4.80 -0.42 -0.79
N SER A 117 6.01 0.07 -0.53
CA SER A 117 6.54 1.27 -1.16
C SER A 117 7.95 1.05 -1.69
N TYR A 118 8.33 1.92 -2.61
CA TYR A 118 9.64 1.96 -3.25
C TYR A 118 10.03 3.41 -3.52
N THR A 119 11.29 3.76 -3.36
CA THR A 119 11.76 5.11 -3.64
C THR A 119 13.10 5.10 -4.39
N GLU A 120 13.25 6.03 -5.32
CA GLU A 120 14.53 6.32 -5.99
C GLU A 120 15.26 7.52 -5.34
N LYS A 121 14.60 8.22 -4.43
CA LYS A 121 15.12 9.47 -3.83
C LYS A 121 16.20 9.23 -2.76
N ARG A 122 16.26 8.03 -2.23
CA ARG A 122 17.21 7.59 -1.22
C ARG A 122 17.31 6.07 -1.23
N LYS A 123 18.19 5.53 -0.41
CA LYS A 123 18.25 4.07 -0.22
C LYS A 123 16.96 3.56 0.41
N ASN A 124 16.39 2.48 -0.15
CA ASN A 124 15.23 1.81 0.42
C ASN A 124 15.56 1.21 1.79
N ARG A 125 14.69 1.45 2.77
CA ARG A 125 14.93 1.06 4.19
C ARG A 125 14.75 -0.43 4.46
N LYS A 126 13.99 -1.12 3.62
CA LYS A 126 13.54 -2.51 3.88
C LYS A 126 12.85 -2.67 5.23
N GLN A 127 12.08 -1.66 5.61
CA GLN A 127 11.34 -1.67 6.87
C GLN A 127 10.11 -2.55 6.75
N VAL A 128 9.95 -3.51 7.66
CA VAL A 128 8.84 -4.47 7.66
C VAL A 128 8.02 -4.29 8.93
N LEU A 129 6.75 -3.94 8.78
CA LEU A 129 5.86 -3.60 9.89
C LEU A 129 4.57 -4.42 9.84
N LYS A 130 3.93 -4.50 11.00
CA LYS A 130 2.51 -4.85 11.14
C LYS A 130 1.73 -3.61 11.57
N MET A 131 0.48 -3.53 11.13
CA MET A 131 -0.45 -2.47 11.54
C MET A 131 -1.73 -3.09 12.06
N LYS A 132 -2.25 -2.54 13.13
CA LYS A 132 -3.55 -2.90 13.68
C LYS A 132 -4.38 -1.66 13.96
N ARG A 133 -5.65 -1.76 13.61
CA ARG A 133 -6.63 -0.71 13.88
C ARG A 133 -7.57 -1.17 14.98
N LYS A 134 -7.73 -0.33 16.00
CA LYS A 134 -8.67 -0.55 17.10
C LYS A 134 -9.51 0.72 17.27
N GLY A 135 -10.73 0.72 16.72
CA GLY A 135 -11.54 1.93 16.64
C GLY A 135 -10.86 2.98 15.75
N SER A 136 -10.64 4.18 16.29
CA SER A 136 -9.92 5.26 15.60
C SER A 136 -8.40 5.22 15.83
N ARG A 137 -7.92 4.30 16.68
CA ARG A 137 -6.51 4.18 17.02
C ARG A 137 -5.81 3.22 16.08
N ILE A 138 -4.67 3.65 15.53
CA ILE A 138 -3.82 2.84 14.66
C ILE A 138 -2.48 2.62 15.36
N SER A 139 -2.03 1.37 15.42
CA SER A 139 -0.74 0.99 16.01
C SER A 139 0.12 0.30 14.97
N TYR A 140 1.42 0.62 14.96
CA TYR A 140 2.43 0.00 14.12
C TYR A 140 3.51 -0.61 15.00
N TRP A 141 4.04 -1.76 14.61
CA TRP A 141 5.19 -2.38 15.25
C TRP A 141 5.99 -3.19 14.22
N GLU A 142 7.23 -3.51 14.55
CA GLU A 142 8.06 -4.32 13.68
C GLU A 142 7.45 -5.71 13.46
N PHE A 143 7.57 -6.22 12.24
CA PHE A 143 7.07 -7.54 11.89
C PHE A 143 7.74 -8.62 12.75
N ASP A 144 6.94 -9.36 13.48
CA ASP A 144 7.37 -10.39 14.45
C ASP A 144 7.05 -11.81 13.99
N GLY A 145 6.69 -11.99 12.72
CA GLY A 145 6.33 -13.27 12.15
C GLY A 145 4.83 -13.44 11.94
N CYS A 146 4.44 -14.57 11.37
CA CYS A 146 3.04 -14.96 11.21
C CYS A 146 2.87 -16.47 11.40
N GLU A 147 1.66 -16.91 11.73
CA GLU A 147 1.37 -18.31 12.00
C GLU A 147 1.47 -19.22 10.75
N THR A 148 1.31 -18.63 9.56
CA THR A 148 1.29 -19.37 8.28
C THR A 148 2.57 -19.18 7.47
N CYS A 149 3.54 -18.43 7.98
CA CYS A 149 4.79 -18.08 7.30
C CYS A 149 5.96 -18.98 7.72
N GLY A 150 5.65 -20.19 8.12
CA GLY A 150 6.62 -21.15 8.66
C GLY A 150 7.84 -21.43 7.84
#